data_cd803ba3fbdbf6ae1541543ac8fb0d58
#
_entry.id   cd803ba3fbdbf6ae1541543ac8fb0d58
#
_cell.length_a   1.000
_cell.length_b   1.000
_cell.length_c   1.000
_cell.angle_alpha   90.00
_cell.angle_beta   90.00
_cell.angle_gamma   90.00
#
_symmetry.space_group_name_H-M   'P 1'
#
loop_
_entity.id
_entity.type
_entity.pdbx_description
1 polymer ?
#
loop_
_entity_poly.entity_id
_entity_poly.type
_entity_poly.pdbx_seq_one_letter_code
_entity_poly.pdbx_strand_id
1 'polypeptide(L)'
;SVVGATALMQSASEAQKQALLPKIADGSRLVVLALEEGARHNPSLMQCRAQLTSDGITLSGTKQFVMEGAAATDFVVAAKVGRGQGNMGVGLFLVASDAPGVQRHAVKTMDSRGYASVTFDTVALNLDAMLVGPETGQAVLQGVLDVATAALAAEMLGTAAAAFDMTLDYLKTRKQFGQVIGGFQA
;
A
#
# COMPACT_ATOMS: atom_id res chain seq x y z
N SER A 1 -6.05 -4.58 -1.46
CA SER A 1 -5.43 -5.80 -2.04
C SER A 1 -4.84 -5.59 -3.44
N VAL A 2 -5.38 -4.69 -4.30
CA VAL A 2 -4.85 -4.45 -5.66
C VAL A 2 -3.34 -4.19 -5.63
N VAL A 3 -2.90 -3.23 -4.82
CA VAL A 3 -1.48 -2.82 -4.77
C VAL A 3 -0.58 -3.94 -4.26
N GLY A 4 -0.99 -4.66 -3.20
CA GLY A 4 -0.23 -5.79 -2.65
C GLY A 4 -0.13 -6.96 -3.64
N ALA A 5 -1.24 -7.30 -4.30
CA ALA A 5 -1.25 -8.34 -5.34
C ALA A 5 -0.36 -7.94 -6.53
N THR A 6 -0.45 -6.68 -6.99
CA THR A 6 0.40 -6.17 -8.07
C THR A 6 1.88 -6.24 -7.70
N ALA A 7 2.24 -5.86 -6.47
CA ALA A 7 3.61 -5.94 -5.99
C ALA A 7 4.14 -7.39 -6.05
N LEU A 8 3.34 -8.37 -5.58
CA LEU A 8 3.71 -9.78 -5.68
C LEU A 8 3.81 -10.26 -7.12
N MET A 9 2.85 -9.91 -7.98
CA MET A 9 2.88 -10.31 -9.39
C MET A 9 4.12 -9.79 -10.13
N GLN A 10 4.60 -8.60 -9.79
CA GLN A 10 5.75 -7.98 -10.45
C GLN A 10 7.10 -8.36 -9.85
N SER A 11 7.16 -8.80 -8.58
CA SER A 11 8.42 -8.98 -7.88
C SER A 11 8.64 -10.36 -7.26
N ALA A 12 7.58 -11.11 -6.94
CA ALA A 12 7.71 -12.39 -6.25
C ALA A 12 8.15 -13.51 -7.20
N SER A 13 8.82 -14.52 -6.65
CA SER A 13 9.12 -15.77 -7.37
C SER A 13 7.83 -16.53 -7.71
N GLU A 14 7.87 -17.42 -8.69
CA GLU A 14 6.69 -18.22 -9.05
C GLU A 14 6.16 -19.06 -7.87
N ALA A 15 7.07 -19.61 -7.03
CA ALA A 15 6.67 -20.32 -5.82
C ALA A 15 5.91 -19.42 -4.83
N GLN A 16 6.37 -18.18 -4.63
CA GLN A 16 5.69 -17.22 -3.76
C GLN A 16 4.34 -16.80 -4.36
N LYS A 17 4.26 -16.56 -5.67
CA LYS A 17 2.99 -16.25 -6.36
C LYS A 17 1.98 -17.37 -6.18
N GLN A 18 2.38 -18.61 -6.43
CA GLN A 18 1.50 -19.79 -6.25
C GLN A 18 1.04 -19.98 -4.79
N ALA A 19 1.88 -19.63 -3.83
CA ALA A 19 1.56 -19.75 -2.41
C ALA A 19 0.63 -18.64 -1.90
N LEU A 20 0.74 -17.42 -2.44
CA LEU A 20 0.11 -16.22 -1.87
C LEU A 20 -1.09 -15.69 -2.68
N LEU A 21 -1.01 -15.67 -4.03
CA LEU A 21 -2.08 -15.08 -4.85
C LEU A 21 -3.43 -15.77 -4.67
N PRO A 22 -3.54 -17.11 -4.59
CA PRO A 22 -4.82 -17.76 -4.30
C PRO A 22 -5.41 -17.33 -2.95
N LYS A 23 -4.57 -17.15 -1.93
CA LYS A 23 -4.99 -16.74 -0.59
C LYS A 23 -5.41 -15.26 -0.52
N ILE A 24 -4.89 -14.42 -1.42
CA ILE A 24 -5.39 -13.05 -1.58
C ILE A 24 -6.75 -13.08 -2.28
N ALA A 25 -6.92 -13.95 -3.27
CA ALA A 25 -8.17 -14.07 -4.03
C ALA A 25 -9.33 -14.59 -3.17
N ASP A 26 -9.08 -15.53 -2.27
CA ASP A 26 -10.09 -16.08 -1.35
C ASP A 26 -10.28 -15.23 -0.07
N GLY A 27 -9.46 -14.16 0.11
CA GLY A 27 -9.53 -13.26 1.25
C GLY A 27 -8.87 -13.77 2.53
N SER A 28 -8.22 -14.95 2.54
CA SER A 28 -7.54 -15.48 3.72
C SER A 28 -6.22 -14.76 4.03
N ARG A 29 -5.67 -14.02 3.05
CA ARG A 29 -4.50 -13.16 3.21
C ARG A 29 -4.79 -11.74 2.70
N LEU A 30 -4.40 -10.77 3.49
CA LEU A 30 -4.44 -9.35 3.13
C LEU A 30 -3.01 -8.83 3.07
N VAL A 31 -2.47 -8.76 1.85
CA VAL A 31 -1.13 -8.22 1.57
C VAL A 31 -1.24 -6.76 1.19
N VAL A 32 -0.50 -5.88 1.85
CA VAL A 32 -0.53 -4.44 1.64
C VAL A 32 0.86 -3.88 1.41
N LEU A 33 0.95 -2.77 0.65
CA LEU A 33 2.22 -2.06 0.45
C LEU A 33 2.47 -1.10 1.61
N ALA A 34 3.62 -1.22 2.26
CA ALA A 34 4.12 -0.32 3.29
C ALA A 34 5.24 0.55 2.69
N LEU A 35 4.88 1.77 2.25
CA LEU A 35 5.76 2.67 1.50
C LEU A 35 6.03 3.97 2.25
N GLU A 36 4.98 4.69 2.65
CA GLU A 36 5.07 6.05 3.18
C GLU A 36 5.74 6.10 4.56
N GLU A 37 6.50 7.17 4.80
CA GLU A 37 7.20 7.41 6.08
C GLU A 37 6.92 8.78 6.68
N GLY A 38 6.18 9.61 5.98
CA GLY A 38 5.83 10.97 6.39
C GLY A 38 4.40 11.34 6.03
N ALA A 39 4.05 12.59 6.34
CA ALA A 39 2.71 13.13 6.08
C ALA A 39 2.41 13.39 4.59
N ARG A 40 3.42 13.28 3.73
CA ARG A 40 3.29 13.49 2.28
C ARG A 40 3.93 12.34 1.53
N HIS A 41 3.34 11.99 0.38
CA HIS A 41 3.94 11.03 -0.55
C HIS A 41 5.30 11.54 -1.02
N ASN A 42 6.38 10.89 -0.56
CA ASN A 42 7.73 11.18 -0.98
C ASN A 42 8.65 9.95 -0.82
N PRO A 43 8.56 8.97 -1.71
CA PRO A 43 9.38 7.75 -1.64
C PRO A 43 10.89 8.02 -1.71
N SER A 44 11.32 9.16 -2.27
CA SER A 44 12.75 9.51 -2.35
C SER A 44 13.40 9.77 -0.99
N LEU A 45 12.61 10.20 0.00
CA LEU A 45 13.06 10.46 1.38
C LEU A 45 13.00 9.23 2.30
N MET A 46 12.78 8.04 1.73
CA MET A 46 12.74 6.78 2.50
C MET A 46 13.92 6.64 3.46
N GLN A 47 13.63 6.29 4.71
CA GLN A 47 14.61 6.05 5.77
C GLN A 47 14.64 4.58 6.22
N CYS A 48 13.55 3.83 6.04
CA CYS A 48 13.49 2.41 6.32
C CYS A 48 14.62 1.67 5.58
N ARG A 49 15.32 0.81 6.28
CA ARG A 49 16.56 0.17 5.78
C ARG A 49 16.48 -1.34 5.95
N ALA A 50 16.99 -2.03 4.95
CA ALA A 50 17.29 -3.45 5.03
C ALA A 50 18.80 -3.66 4.94
N GLN A 51 19.34 -4.42 5.89
CA GLN A 51 20.73 -4.86 5.89
C GLN A 51 20.78 -6.32 5.51
N LEU A 52 21.50 -6.63 4.43
CA LEU A 52 21.73 -8.00 3.97
C LEU A 52 23.01 -8.51 4.57
N THR A 53 22.96 -9.73 5.10
CA THR A 53 24.12 -10.50 5.57
C THR A 53 24.13 -11.86 4.86
N SER A 54 25.15 -12.69 5.10
CA SER A 54 25.20 -14.08 4.61
C SER A 54 24.03 -14.91 5.11
N ASP A 55 23.49 -14.60 6.28
CA ASP A 55 22.58 -15.46 7.03
C ASP A 55 21.11 -14.97 6.97
N GLY A 56 20.86 -13.78 6.43
CA GLY A 56 19.53 -13.22 6.36
C GLY A 56 19.48 -11.70 6.13
N ILE A 57 18.35 -11.13 6.46
CA ILE A 57 18.05 -9.72 6.29
C ILE A 57 17.57 -9.16 7.63
N THR A 58 18.05 -7.98 7.99
CA THR A 58 17.51 -7.22 9.11
C THR A 58 16.82 -5.98 8.59
N LEU A 59 15.52 -5.82 8.91
CA LEU A 59 14.69 -4.70 8.48
C LEU A 59 14.38 -3.77 9.65
N SER A 60 14.64 -2.47 9.49
CA SER A 60 14.37 -1.46 10.51
C SER A 60 13.82 -0.17 9.92
N GLY A 61 12.82 0.41 10.58
CA GLY A 61 12.19 1.67 10.20
C GLY A 61 10.72 1.71 10.54
N THR A 62 10.07 2.83 10.22
CA THR A 62 8.64 3.01 10.47
C THR A 62 7.93 3.48 9.20
N LYS A 63 6.81 2.84 8.88
CA LYS A 63 5.92 3.22 7.79
C LYS A 63 4.67 3.86 8.35
N GLN A 64 4.27 4.98 7.73
CA GLN A 64 3.10 5.76 8.13
C GLN A 64 1.94 5.56 7.14
N PHE A 65 0.73 5.72 7.61
CA PHE A 65 -0.47 5.66 6.76
C PHE A 65 -0.52 4.43 5.84
N VAL A 66 -0.10 3.27 6.35
CA VAL A 66 -0.21 2.01 5.61
C VAL A 66 -1.69 1.67 5.46
N MET A 67 -2.20 1.76 4.23
CA MET A 67 -3.60 1.49 3.90
C MET A 67 -3.94 0.03 4.20
N GLU A 68 -5.04 -0.19 4.93
CA GLU A 68 -5.47 -1.49 5.45
C GLU A 68 -4.42 -2.18 6.36
N GLY A 69 -3.42 -1.42 6.82
CA GLY A 69 -2.34 -1.93 7.65
C GLY A 69 -2.78 -2.48 9.00
N ALA A 70 -3.90 -1.98 9.53
CA ALA A 70 -4.47 -2.47 10.78
C ALA A 70 -4.95 -3.94 10.69
N ALA A 71 -5.46 -4.34 9.52
CA ALA A 71 -5.97 -5.69 9.26
C ALA A 71 -5.01 -6.57 8.44
N ALA A 72 -3.90 -6.01 7.96
CA ALA A 72 -2.96 -6.73 7.11
C ALA A 72 -2.42 -8.01 7.76
N THR A 73 -2.33 -9.07 6.97
CA THR A 73 -1.63 -10.30 7.36
C THR A 73 -0.16 -10.25 6.97
N ASP A 74 0.14 -9.52 5.90
CA ASP A 74 1.51 -9.39 5.37
C ASP A 74 1.73 -7.98 4.80
N PHE A 75 2.96 -7.51 4.91
CA PHE A 75 3.42 -6.25 4.35
C PHE A 75 4.41 -6.50 3.22
N VAL A 76 4.24 -5.87 2.08
CA VAL A 76 5.31 -5.62 1.13
C VAL A 76 5.97 -4.31 1.54
N VAL A 77 7.14 -4.38 2.14
CA VAL A 77 7.85 -3.23 2.69
C VAL A 77 8.89 -2.74 1.69
N ALA A 78 8.78 -1.47 1.28
CA ALA A 78 9.83 -0.81 0.53
C ALA A 78 10.90 -0.29 1.48
N ALA A 79 12.17 -0.65 1.26
CA ALA A 79 13.27 -0.22 2.12
C ALA A 79 14.54 0.07 1.30
N LYS A 80 15.38 0.95 1.82
CA LYS A 80 16.72 1.18 1.27
C LYS A 80 17.63 0.00 1.55
N VAL A 81 18.35 -0.44 0.53
CA VAL A 81 19.30 -1.55 0.57
C VAL A 81 20.63 -1.09 -0.02
N GLY A 82 21.74 -1.50 0.58
CA GLY A 82 23.07 -1.23 0.04
C GLY A 82 23.29 -1.93 -1.31
N ARG A 83 23.83 -1.18 -2.28
CA ARG A 83 24.26 -1.69 -3.61
C ARG A 83 25.74 -2.01 -3.68
N GLY A 84 26.46 -1.90 -2.56
CA GLY A 84 27.92 -1.85 -2.53
C GLY A 84 28.46 -0.44 -2.81
N GLN A 85 29.76 -0.21 -2.51
CA GLN A 85 30.44 1.09 -2.66
C GLN A 85 29.69 2.31 -2.10
N GLY A 86 28.87 2.14 -1.05
CA GLY A 86 28.11 3.21 -0.40
C GLY A 86 26.82 3.64 -1.11
N ASN A 87 26.52 3.10 -2.27
CA ASN A 87 25.27 3.38 -2.97
C ASN A 87 24.11 2.61 -2.36
N MET A 88 22.93 3.25 -2.31
CA MET A 88 21.69 2.65 -1.82
C MET A 88 20.70 2.51 -2.98
N GLY A 89 20.01 1.38 -3.02
CA GLY A 89 18.86 1.16 -3.91
C GLY A 89 17.59 0.92 -3.10
N VAL A 90 16.49 0.67 -3.76
CA VAL A 90 15.23 0.27 -3.15
C VAL A 90 15.05 -1.23 -3.32
N GLY A 91 14.72 -1.94 -2.24
CA GLY A 91 14.27 -3.32 -2.28
C GLY A 91 12.83 -3.44 -1.77
N LEU A 92 12.16 -4.52 -2.14
CA LEU A 92 10.84 -4.88 -1.63
C LEU A 92 10.94 -6.18 -0.84
N PHE A 93 10.36 -6.18 0.35
CA PHE A 93 10.47 -7.28 1.32
C PHE A 93 9.07 -7.72 1.76
N LEU A 94 8.83 -9.03 1.74
CA LEU A 94 7.61 -9.61 2.29
C LEU A 94 7.80 -9.88 3.79
N VAL A 95 6.94 -9.28 4.61
CA VAL A 95 7.02 -9.36 6.07
C VAL A 95 5.67 -9.78 6.63
N ALA A 96 5.62 -10.86 7.38
CA ALA A 96 4.41 -11.26 8.10
C ALA A 96 4.09 -10.24 9.20
N SER A 97 2.82 -9.94 9.38
CA SER A 97 2.38 -8.92 10.34
C SER A 97 2.57 -9.31 11.81
N ASP A 98 2.76 -10.59 12.08
CA ASP A 98 3.04 -11.19 13.39
C ASP A 98 4.52 -11.53 13.60
N ALA A 99 5.41 -11.14 12.66
CA ALA A 99 6.83 -11.38 12.80
C ALA A 99 7.39 -10.62 14.04
N PRO A 100 8.31 -11.24 14.80
CA PRO A 100 8.95 -10.58 15.92
C PRO A 100 9.58 -9.24 15.52
N GLY A 101 9.32 -8.18 16.30
CA GLY A 101 9.79 -6.83 16.01
C GLY A 101 8.82 -6.00 15.14
N VAL A 102 7.72 -6.55 14.63
CA VAL A 102 6.67 -5.80 13.96
C VAL A 102 5.67 -5.26 14.98
N GLN A 103 5.48 -3.95 14.98
CA GLN A 103 4.49 -3.28 15.82
C GLN A 103 3.53 -2.48 14.95
N ARG A 104 2.22 -2.57 15.24
CA ARG A 104 1.17 -1.89 14.49
C ARG A 104 0.36 -0.99 15.41
N HIS A 105 0.16 0.25 15.01
CA HIS A 105 -0.72 1.20 15.67
C HIS A 105 -1.77 1.67 14.68
N ALA A 106 -3.03 1.30 14.92
CA ALA A 106 -4.14 1.72 14.07
C ALA A 106 -4.31 3.24 14.12
N VAL A 107 -4.51 3.84 12.95
CA VAL A 107 -4.77 5.27 12.80
C VAL A 107 -6.24 5.45 12.43
N LYS A 108 -6.96 6.24 13.22
CA LYS A 108 -8.36 6.57 12.93
C LYS A 108 -8.42 7.70 11.92
N THR A 109 -9.11 7.47 10.82
CA THR A 109 -9.37 8.45 9.76
C THR A 109 -10.88 8.64 9.58
N MET A 110 -11.30 9.73 8.90
CA MET A 110 -12.72 10.02 8.70
C MET A 110 -13.39 9.07 7.70
N ASP A 111 -12.61 8.48 6.79
CA ASP A 111 -13.08 7.60 5.72
C ASP A 111 -13.31 6.14 6.15
N SER A 112 -13.19 5.84 7.45
CA SER A 112 -13.36 4.48 8.01
C SER A 112 -12.41 3.42 7.46
N ARG A 113 -11.35 3.80 6.73
CA ARG A 113 -10.34 2.85 6.26
C ARG A 113 -9.39 2.45 7.38
N GLY A 114 -8.88 1.23 7.31
CA GLY A 114 -8.03 0.63 8.34
C GLY A 114 -6.56 1.01 8.21
N TYR A 115 -6.21 2.29 8.29
CA TYR A 115 -4.81 2.73 8.27
C TYR A 115 -4.05 2.32 9.52
N ALA A 116 -2.75 2.09 9.38
CA ALA A 116 -1.83 1.89 10.49
C ALA A 116 -0.49 2.59 10.29
N SER A 117 0.14 2.95 11.40
CA SER A 117 1.59 3.12 11.48
C SER A 117 2.20 1.76 11.82
N VAL A 118 3.23 1.36 11.09
CA VAL A 118 3.90 0.07 11.25
C VAL A 118 5.37 0.29 11.50
N THR A 119 5.85 -0.13 12.66
CA THR A 119 7.26 -0.08 13.04
C THR A 119 7.89 -1.47 12.88
N PHE A 120 9.02 -1.51 12.24
CA PHE A 120 9.90 -2.66 12.08
C PHE A 120 11.13 -2.41 12.96
N ASP A 121 11.17 -3.08 14.11
CA ASP A 121 12.28 -2.97 15.06
C ASP A 121 13.21 -4.18 14.91
N THR A 122 14.23 -4.02 14.09
CA THR A 122 15.26 -5.04 13.85
C THR A 122 14.65 -6.40 13.45
N VAL A 123 13.65 -6.38 12.56
CA VAL A 123 12.95 -7.58 12.13
C VAL A 123 13.89 -8.48 11.35
N ALA A 124 14.10 -9.69 11.84
CA ALA A 124 14.92 -10.70 11.17
C ALA A 124 14.07 -11.44 10.12
N LEU A 125 14.60 -11.48 8.89
CA LEU A 125 13.95 -12.13 7.75
C LEU A 125 14.94 -13.09 7.07
N ASN A 126 14.40 -14.14 6.49
CA ASN A 126 15.18 -15.02 5.60
C ASN A 126 15.48 -14.30 4.27
N LEU A 127 16.46 -14.77 3.53
CA LEU A 127 16.84 -14.19 2.24
C LEU A 127 15.72 -14.25 1.19
N ASP A 128 14.86 -15.24 1.26
CA ASP A 128 13.69 -15.40 0.37
C ASP A 128 12.57 -14.39 0.63
N ALA A 129 12.60 -13.67 1.77
CA ALA A 129 11.70 -12.56 2.02
C ALA A 129 11.96 -11.36 1.09
N MET A 130 13.12 -11.25 0.47
CA MET A 130 13.42 -10.22 -0.52
C MET A 130 12.76 -10.57 -1.85
N LEU A 131 11.67 -9.87 -2.17
CA LEU A 131 10.93 -10.05 -3.43
C LEU A 131 11.72 -9.51 -4.62
N VAL A 132 12.37 -8.36 -4.44
CA VAL A 132 13.23 -7.73 -5.44
C VAL A 132 14.33 -6.94 -4.75
N GLY A 133 15.54 -7.08 -5.29
CA GLY A 133 16.73 -6.41 -4.76
C GLY A 133 16.91 -4.96 -5.24
N PRO A 134 17.97 -4.29 -4.77
CA PRO A 134 18.19 -2.86 -5.01
C PRO A 134 18.46 -2.49 -6.47
N GLU A 135 18.78 -3.46 -7.33
CA GLU A 135 19.14 -3.20 -8.74
C GLU A 135 17.93 -2.79 -9.58
N THR A 136 16.78 -3.44 -9.34
CA THR A 136 15.55 -3.25 -10.10
C THR A 136 14.36 -2.80 -9.25
N GLY A 137 14.51 -2.81 -7.93
CA GLY A 137 13.41 -2.54 -6.99
C GLY A 137 12.75 -1.18 -7.16
N GLN A 138 13.51 -0.15 -7.53
CA GLN A 138 12.95 1.18 -7.82
C GLN A 138 12.02 1.13 -9.05
N ALA A 139 12.41 0.43 -10.11
CA ALA A 139 11.59 0.30 -11.32
C ALA A 139 10.33 -0.53 -11.06
N VAL A 140 10.46 -1.62 -10.30
CA VAL A 140 9.31 -2.45 -9.90
C VAL A 140 8.35 -1.65 -9.02
N LEU A 141 8.86 -0.93 -8.03
CA LEU A 141 8.02 -0.07 -7.18
C LEU A 141 7.26 0.97 -8.02
N GLN A 142 7.92 1.61 -8.99
CA GLN A 142 7.26 2.57 -9.88
C GLN A 142 6.13 1.89 -10.67
N GLY A 143 6.35 0.71 -11.24
CA GLY A 143 5.31 -0.04 -11.95
C GLY A 143 4.11 -0.39 -11.05
N VAL A 144 4.36 -0.73 -9.79
CA VAL A 144 3.28 -0.95 -8.79
C VAL A 144 2.49 0.33 -8.54
N LEU A 145 3.18 1.47 -8.40
CA LEU A 145 2.53 2.77 -8.17
C LEU A 145 1.73 3.25 -9.40
N ASP A 146 2.19 2.95 -10.60
CA ASP A 146 1.47 3.28 -11.84
C ASP A 146 0.13 2.53 -11.91
N VAL A 147 0.12 1.23 -11.58
CA VAL A 147 -1.12 0.44 -11.48
C VAL A 147 -2.02 0.97 -10.35
N ALA A 148 -1.45 1.31 -9.20
CA ALA A 148 -2.19 1.90 -8.08
C ALA A 148 -2.84 3.23 -8.48
N THR A 149 -2.12 4.08 -9.20
CA THR A 149 -2.61 5.37 -9.69
C THR A 149 -3.77 5.19 -10.68
N ALA A 150 -3.66 4.24 -11.62
CA ALA A 150 -4.73 3.93 -12.55
C ALA A 150 -5.99 3.41 -11.84
N ALA A 151 -5.82 2.52 -10.85
CA ALA A 151 -6.93 2.01 -10.06
C ALA A 151 -7.60 3.12 -9.22
N LEU A 152 -6.82 4.01 -8.61
CA LEU A 152 -7.33 5.15 -7.87
C LEU A 152 -8.08 6.14 -8.76
N ALA A 153 -7.58 6.40 -9.97
CA ALA A 153 -8.27 7.26 -10.95
C ALA A 153 -9.66 6.69 -11.31
N ALA A 154 -9.77 5.38 -11.49
CA ALA A 154 -11.05 4.72 -11.74
C ALA A 154 -12.01 4.80 -10.53
N GLU A 155 -11.51 4.63 -9.31
CA GLU A 155 -12.28 4.81 -8.07
C GLU A 155 -12.79 6.24 -7.93
N MET A 156 -11.94 7.23 -8.19
CA MET A 156 -12.31 8.66 -8.15
C MET A 156 -13.39 8.99 -9.19
N LEU A 157 -13.28 8.46 -10.41
CA LEU A 157 -14.30 8.65 -11.45
C LEU A 157 -15.64 8.07 -11.01
N GLY A 158 -15.67 6.86 -10.48
CA GLY A 158 -16.89 6.22 -9.98
C GLY A 158 -17.53 7.01 -8.83
N THR A 159 -16.73 7.49 -7.89
CA THR A 159 -17.19 8.34 -6.78
C THR A 159 -17.78 9.65 -7.28
N ALA A 160 -17.12 10.31 -8.24
CA ALA A 160 -17.61 11.56 -8.82
C ALA A 160 -18.93 11.35 -9.57
N ALA A 161 -19.06 10.27 -10.36
CA ALA A 161 -20.28 9.93 -11.07
C ALA A 161 -21.46 9.68 -10.09
N ALA A 162 -21.23 8.90 -9.04
CA ALA A 162 -22.25 8.61 -8.04
C ALA A 162 -22.71 9.89 -7.30
N ALA A 163 -21.77 10.77 -6.94
CA ALA A 163 -22.08 12.05 -6.30
C ALA A 163 -22.88 12.97 -7.24
N PHE A 164 -22.56 12.97 -8.54
CA PHE A 164 -23.27 13.74 -9.54
C PHE A 164 -24.72 13.23 -9.70
N ASP A 165 -24.92 11.92 -9.86
CA ASP A 165 -26.23 11.32 -10.01
C ASP A 165 -27.10 11.59 -8.77
N MET A 166 -26.58 11.38 -7.55
CA MET A 166 -27.27 11.73 -6.31
C MET A 166 -27.68 13.20 -6.27
N THR A 167 -26.81 14.11 -6.71
CA THR A 167 -27.11 15.55 -6.74
C THR A 167 -28.22 15.85 -7.71
N LEU A 168 -28.19 15.28 -8.92
CA LEU A 168 -29.26 15.44 -9.91
C LEU A 168 -30.61 14.95 -9.39
N ASP A 169 -30.64 13.77 -8.76
CA ASP A 169 -31.87 13.22 -8.20
C ASP A 169 -32.41 14.09 -7.06
N TYR A 170 -31.53 14.61 -6.22
CA TYR A 170 -31.92 15.55 -5.17
C TYR A 170 -32.50 16.83 -5.76
N LEU A 171 -31.89 17.42 -6.79
CA LEU A 171 -32.38 18.62 -7.46
C LEU A 171 -33.77 18.41 -8.10
N LYS A 172 -34.04 17.19 -8.63
CA LYS A 172 -35.32 16.84 -9.26
C LYS A 172 -36.44 16.53 -8.25
N THR A 173 -36.10 16.16 -7.04
CA THR A 173 -37.07 15.68 -6.04
C THR A 173 -37.31 16.66 -4.90
N ARG A 174 -36.29 17.38 -4.44
CA ARG A 174 -36.39 18.33 -3.36
C ARG A 174 -37.22 19.55 -3.72
N LYS A 175 -38.24 19.84 -2.93
CA LYS A 175 -39.08 21.07 -3.08
C LYS A 175 -38.71 22.09 -2.04
N GLN A 176 -38.54 23.32 -2.47
CA GLN A 176 -38.40 24.53 -1.64
C GLN A 176 -39.09 25.71 -2.34
N PHE A 177 -39.60 26.66 -1.57
CA PHE A 177 -40.31 27.85 -2.11
C PHE A 177 -41.44 27.49 -3.13
N GLY A 178 -42.13 26.38 -2.88
CA GLY A 178 -43.28 25.95 -3.68
C GLY A 178 -42.97 25.18 -4.96
N GLN A 179 -41.70 24.98 -5.31
CA GLN A 179 -41.30 24.21 -6.51
C GLN A 179 -40.06 23.34 -6.29
N VAL A 180 -39.80 22.49 -7.26
CA VAL A 180 -38.58 21.64 -7.29
C VAL A 180 -37.34 22.51 -7.43
N ILE A 181 -36.34 22.33 -6.57
CA ILE A 181 -35.17 23.21 -6.53
C ILE A 181 -34.36 23.23 -7.83
N GLY A 182 -34.34 22.15 -8.60
CA GLY A 182 -33.73 22.07 -9.92
C GLY A 182 -34.43 22.91 -10.99
N GLY A 183 -35.62 23.45 -10.71
CA GLY A 183 -36.34 24.38 -11.59
C GLY A 183 -35.94 25.86 -11.43
N PHE A 184 -35.12 26.18 -10.41
CA PHE A 184 -34.59 27.54 -10.29
C PHE A 184 -33.48 27.77 -11.30
N GLN A 185 -33.49 28.91 -11.95
CA GLN A 185 -32.46 29.28 -12.89
C GLN A 185 -31.20 29.73 -12.14
N ALA A 186 -30.14 28.94 -12.26
CA ALA A 186 -28.82 29.31 -11.72
C ALA A 186 -27.70 28.69 -12.54
#